data_0b87c369c37423ec5943155be631461b
#
_entry.id   0b87c369c37423ec5943155be631461b
#
_cell.length_a   1.000
_cell.length_b   1.000
_cell.length_c   1.000
_cell.angle_alpha   90.00
_cell.angle_beta   90.00
_cell.angle_gamma   90.00
#
_symmetry.space_group_name_H-M   'P 1'
#
loop_
_entity.id
_entity.type
_entity.pdbx_description
1 polymer ?
#
loop_
_entity_poly.entity_id
_entity_poly.type
_entity_poly.pdbx_seq_one_letter_code
_entity_poly.pdbx_strand_id
1 'polypeptide(L)'
;MPRFTNQAQLRYGNSVTNSNIAVGEILEVLSMTKTAVRDQYDPNGPITYVISILNSGTLPMNGLTLTDNLGAYASGTATLTPLNYLADSVKYYVNGVLQTTPTVTAGPPLSITGINVPAGGNAIIAYETQTNAFAPLQSESAITNIVTAEGGGITSITAEETVGVVAAPILAITKSVSPVPVTENGTLTYTFQIQNS
;
A
#
# COMPACT_ATOMS: atom_id res chain seq x y z
N MET A 1 -8.17 -10.24 -20.22
CA MET A 1 -7.41 -11.46 -20.49
C MET A 1 -6.44 -11.19 -21.62
N PRO A 2 -5.13 -11.31 -21.38
CA PRO A 2 -4.12 -11.19 -22.43
C PRO A 2 -4.29 -12.30 -23.46
N ARG A 3 -4.04 -11.97 -24.72
CA ARG A 3 -4.12 -12.92 -25.84
C ARG A 3 -2.77 -13.05 -26.51
N PHE A 4 -2.44 -14.25 -26.97
CA PHE A 4 -1.26 -14.48 -27.81
C PHE A 4 -1.69 -15.16 -29.10
N THR A 5 -0.91 -14.96 -30.16
CA THR A 5 -1.12 -15.57 -31.45
C THR A 5 0.12 -16.39 -31.84
N ASN A 6 -0.11 -17.52 -32.51
CA ASN A 6 0.93 -18.34 -33.05
C ASN A 6 0.58 -18.75 -34.49
N GLN A 7 1.57 -18.68 -35.40
CA GLN A 7 1.44 -19.08 -36.78
C GLN A 7 2.69 -19.85 -37.20
N ALA A 8 2.51 -21.00 -37.83
CA ALA A 8 3.60 -21.77 -38.40
C ALA A 8 3.79 -21.42 -39.87
N GLN A 9 5.04 -21.51 -40.34
CA GLN A 9 5.43 -21.34 -41.74
C GLN A 9 6.10 -22.64 -42.24
N LEU A 10 5.65 -23.14 -43.36
CA LEU A 10 6.25 -24.29 -44.07
C LEU A 10 6.97 -23.75 -45.32
N ARG A 11 8.23 -24.16 -45.48
CA ARG A 11 9.02 -23.92 -46.71
C ARG A 11 9.37 -25.24 -47.37
N TYR A 12 9.13 -25.30 -48.67
CA TYR A 12 9.53 -26.42 -49.48
C TYR A 12 10.02 -25.94 -50.86
N GLY A 13 11.29 -26.10 -51.14
CA GLY A 13 11.94 -25.48 -52.30
C GLY A 13 11.79 -23.94 -52.25
N ASN A 14 11.23 -23.38 -53.32
CA ASN A 14 10.97 -21.93 -53.41
C ASN A 14 9.56 -21.53 -52.94
N SER A 15 8.76 -22.51 -52.47
CA SER A 15 7.41 -22.25 -51.99
C SER A 15 7.38 -22.03 -50.48
N VAL A 16 6.56 -21.06 -50.06
CA VAL A 16 6.31 -20.75 -48.65
C VAL A 16 4.81 -20.72 -48.43
N THR A 17 4.35 -21.44 -47.42
CA THR A 17 2.94 -21.41 -47.00
C THR A 17 2.85 -21.20 -45.50
N ASN A 18 1.83 -20.47 -45.06
CA ASN A 18 1.59 -20.17 -43.64
C ASN A 18 0.35 -20.97 -43.17
N SER A 19 0.37 -21.43 -41.94
CA SER A 19 -0.82 -21.97 -41.29
C SER A 19 -1.85 -20.86 -41.02
N ASN A 20 -3.04 -21.21 -40.59
CA ASN A 20 -3.94 -20.32 -39.91
C ASN A 20 -3.25 -19.74 -38.62
N ILE A 21 -3.72 -18.62 -38.18
CA ILE A 21 -3.31 -18.01 -36.86
C ILE A 21 -4.10 -18.74 -35.77
N ALA A 22 -3.40 -19.39 -34.84
CA ALA A 22 -3.98 -19.89 -33.60
C ALA A 22 -3.95 -18.77 -32.55
N VAL A 23 -5.07 -18.60 -31.87
CA VAL A 23 -5.21 -17.58 -30.79
C VAL A 23 -5.36 -18.34 -29.46
N GLY A 24 -4.52 -17.99 -28.48
CA GLY A 24 -4.63 -18.44 -27.10
C GLY A 24 -4.99 -17.29 -26.19
N GLU A 25 -5.64 -17.58 -25.07
CA GLU A 25 -5.96 -16.61 -24.01
C GLU A 25 -5.26 -17.04 -22.73
N ILE A 26 -4.72 -16.06 -22.00
CA ILE A 26 -4.13 -16.28 -20.67
C ILE A 26 -5.19 -15.93 -19.65
N LEU A 27 -5.61 -16.90 -18.84
CA LEU A 27 -6.53 -16.69 -17.73
C LEU A 27 -5.76 -16.13 -16.55
N GLU A 28 -6.16 -14.97 -16.06
CA GLU A 28 -5.67 -14.40 -14.81
C GLU A 28 -6.37 -15.09 -13.65
N VAL A 29 -5.61 -15.83 -12.85
CA VAL A 29 -6.13 -16.65 -11.76
C VAL A 29 -5.73 -16.13 -10.37
N LEU A 30 -4.83 -15.15 -10.30
CA LEU A 30 -4.48 -14.49 -9.05
C LEU A 30 -5.27 -13.19 -8.88
N SER A 31 -5.77 -13.00 -7.68
CA SER A 31 -6.26 -11.70 -7.20
C SER A 31 -5.56 -11.34 -5.91
N MET A 32 -5.37 -10.05 -5.68
CA MET A 32 -4.71 -9.52 -4.49
C MET A 32 -5.49 -8.34 -3.93
N THR A 33 -5.61 -8.29 -2.62
CA THR A 33 -6.14 -7.15 -1.87
C THR A 33 -5.13 -6.72 -0.82
N LYS A 34 -5.15 -5.44 -0.49
CA LYS A 34 -4.39 -4.86 0.61
C LYS A 34 -5.35 -4.07 1.48
N THR A 35 -5.27 -4.24 2.79
CA THR A 35 -6.09 -3.52 3.77
C THR A 35 -5.23 -3.10 4.94
N ALA A 36 -5.60 -1.99 5.59
CA ALA A 36 -5.07 -1.58 6.88
C ALA A 36 -6.02 -2.01 7.98
N VAL A 37 -5.49 -2.37 9.16
CA VAL A 37 -6.31 -2.71 10.34
C VAL A 37 -6.99 -1.46 10.91
N ARG A 38 -6.47 -0.27 10.60
CA ARG A 38 -7.00 1.04 10.96
C ARG A 38 -7.19 1.88 9.70
N ASP A 39 -8.23 2.66 9.64
CA ASP A 39 -8.53 3.59 8.55
C ASP A 39 -7.90 4.97 8.74
N GLN A 40 -7.28 5.21 9.91
CA GLN A 40 -6.62 6.47 10.24
C GLN A 40 -5.26 6.23 10.92
N TYR A 41 -4.33 7.16 10.72
CA TYR A 41 -3.00 7.17 11.35
C TYR A 41 -2.75 8.39 12.22
N ASP A 42 -1.95 8.20 13.25
CA ASP A 42 -1.40 9.25 14.12
C ASP A 42 0.05 9.57 13.72
N PRO A 43 0.58 10.76 14.05
CA PRO A 43 2.02 11.04 13.96
C PRO A 43 2.83 10.02 14.76
N ASN A 44 3.84 9.41 14.13
CA ASN A 44 4.66 8.35 14.70
C ASN A 44 3.85 7.12 15.19
N GLY A 45 2.63 6.96 14.67
CA GLY A 45 1.74 5.85 15.02
C GLY A 45 2.00 4.59 14.19
N PRO A 46 1.68 3.39 14.71
CA PRO A 46 1.78 2.14 13.97
C PRO A 46 0.60 1.96 13.01
N ILE A 47 0.86 1.34 11.85
CA ILE A 47 -0.16 0.87 10.92
C ILE A 47 0.16 -0.58 10.55
N THR A 48 -0.78 -1.47 10.80
CA THR A 48 -0.69 -2.88 10.38
C THR A 48 -1.40 -3.04 9.04
N TYR A 49 -0.69 -3.54 8.04
CA TYR A 49 -1.25 -3.92 6.74
C TYR A 49 -1.42 -5.42 6.62
N VAL A 50 -2.46 -5.81 5.89
CA VAL A 50 -2.76 -7.19 5.54
C VAL A 50 -2.90 -7.29 4.03
N ILE A 51 -2.09 -8.13 3.41
CA ILE A 51 -2.16 -8.47 1.99
C ILE A 51 -2.78 -9.87 1.89
N SER A 52 -3.84 -10.01 1.12
CA SER A 52 -4.47 -11.30 0.83
C SER A 52 -4.32 -11.61 -0.67
N ILE A 53 -3.78 -12.79 -0.99
CA ILE A 53 -3.61 -13.29 -2.35
C ILE A 53 -4.42 -14.56 -2.49
N LEU A 54 -5.34 -14.59 -3.47
CA LEU A 54 -6.16 -15.74 -3.79
C LEU A 54 -5.73 -16.30 -5.16
N ASN A 55 -5.50 -17.59 -5.21
CA ASN A 55 -5.25 -18.33 -6.45
C ASN A 55 -6.49 -19.17 -6.79
N SER A 56 -7.27 -18.77 -7.78
CA SER A 56 -8.43 -19.51 -8.29
C SER A 56 -8.08 -20.54 -9.35
N GLY A 57 -6.78 -20.65 -9.69
CA GLY A 57 -6.29 -21.58 -10.70
C GLY A 57 -6.09 -23.00 -10.17
N THR A 58 -5.79 -23.91 -11.09
CA THR A 58 -5.55 -25.34 -10.81
C THR A 58 -4.08 -25.68 -10.56
N LEU A 59 -3.17 -24.71 -10.72
CA LEU A 59 -1.74 -24.85 -10.48
C LEU A 59 -1.29 -23.93 -9.35
N PRO A 60 -0.33 -24.36 -8.50
CA PRO A 60 0.23 -23.48 -7.48
C PRO A 60 1.08 -22.38 -8.11
N MET A 61 1.09 -21.21 -7.51
CA MET A 61 2.00 -20.10 -7.82
C MET A 61 3.10 -20.06 -6.77
N ASN A 62 4.35 -20.23 -7.19
CA ASN A 62 5.48 -20.33 -6.28
C ASN A 62 6.50 -19.22 -6.53
N GLY A 63 7.13 -18.78 -5.45
CA GLY A 63 8.24 -17.83 -5.51
C GLY A 63 7.81 -16.41 -5.91
N LEU A 64 6.60 -15.99 -5.54
CA LEU A 64 6.17 -14.61 -5.75
C LEU A 64 7.02 -13.67 -4.89
N THR A 65 7.28 -12.49 -5.43
CA THR A 65 7.89 -11.35 -4.75
C THR A 65 6.86 -10.26 -4.60
N LEU A 66 6.69 -9.77 -3.38
CA LEU A 66 5.87 -8.60 -3.08
C LEU A 66 6.80 -7.40 -2.91
N THR A 67 6.52 -6.32 -3.64
CA THR A 67 7.23 -5.05 -3.52
C THR A 67 6.24 -3.99 -3.07
N ASP A 68 6.48 -3.44 -1.89
CA ASP A 68 5.62 -2.45 -1.24
C ASP A 68 6.31 -1.09 -1.22
N ASN A 69 5.64 -0.05 -1.71
CA ASN A 69 6.22 1.29 -1.85
C ASN A 69 6.28 2.07 -0.51
N LEU A 70 5.74 1.53 0.59
CA LEU A 70 5.67 2.17 1.90
C LEU A 70 5.02 3.56 1.84
N GLY A 71 4.01 3.72 0.97
CA GLY A 71 3.29 4.96 0.80
C GLY A 71 4.08 6.06 0.10
N ALA A 72 5.14 5.73 -0.63
CA ALA A 72 6.00 6.70 -1.30
C ALA A 72 5.21 7.61 -2.24
N TYR A 73 5.46 8.92 -2.16
CA TYR A 73 4.80 9.95 -2.96
C TYR A 73 5.79 11.01 -3.46
N ALA A 74 5.43 11.68 -4.55
CA ALA A 74 6.24 12.77 -5.12
C ALA A 74 6.04 14.07 -4.33
N SER A 75 7.14 14.75 -4.01
CA SER A 75 7.16 16.09 -3.40
C SER A 75 8.18 16.95 -4.14
N GLY A 76 7.72 17.76 -5.09
CA GLY A 76 8.59 18.48 -6.02
C GLY A 76 9.42 17.50 -6.86
N THR A 77 10.74 17.57 -6.76
CA THR A 77 11.69 16.68 -7.45
C THR A 77 12.11 15.46 -6.62
N ALA A 78 11.66 15.36 -5.37
CA ALA A 78 12.00 14.27 -4.46
C ALA A 78 10.85 13.28 -4.32
N THR A 79 11.19 12.01 -4.00
CA THR A 79 10.23 11.01 -3.54
C THR A 79 10.38 10.88 -2.03
N LEU A 80 9.29 11.09 -1.30
CA LEU A 80 9.23 10.94 0.16
C LEU A 80 8.51 9.65 0.52
N THR A 81 9.00 8.96 1.55
CA THR A 81 8.40 7.70 2.03
C THR A 81 7.90 7.91 3.45
N PRO A 82 6.58 7.98 3.68
CA PRO A 82 5.99 8.33 4.96
C PRO A 82 5.97 7.19 5.98
N LEU A 83 6.22 5.95 5.56
CA LEU A 83 6.17 4.75 6.38
C LEU A 83 7.55 4.11 6.52
N ASN A 84 7.90 3.71 7.75
CA ASN A 84 9.03 2.85 8.06
C ASN A 84 8.51 1.44 8.34
N TYR A 85 9.09 0.42 7.72
CA TYR A 85 8.81 -0.97 8.06
C TYR A 85 9.34 -1.29 9.46
N LEU A 86 8.54 -1.96 10.29
CA LEU A 86 8.98 -2.47 11.58
C LEU A 86 9.57 -3.87 11.40
N ALA A 87 10.85 -4.02 11.74
CA ALA A 87 11.60 -5.26 11.56
C ALA A 87 10.90 -6.44 12.27
N ASP A 88 11.00 -7.63 11.67
CA ASP A 88 10.48 -8.91 12.20
C ASP A 88 8.95 -8.97 12.38
N SER A 89 8.23 -7.97 11.89
CA SER A 89 6.76 -7.90 11.99
C SER A 89 6.03 -8.79 10.97
N VAL A 90 6.70 -9.23 9.88
CA VAL A 90 6.04 -10.04 8.84
C VAL A 90 5.56 -11.37 9.39
N LYS A 91 4.27 -11.65 9.20
CA LYS A 91 3.63 -12.95 9.44
C LYS A 91 3.05 -13.44 8.12
N TYR A 92 3.31 -14.70 7.79
CA TYR A 92 2.89 -15.32 6.53
C TYR A 92 2.06 -16.55 6.80
N TYR A 93 0.88 -16.62 6.20
CA TYR A 93 -0.06 -17.72 6.33
C TYR A 93 -0.41 -18.28 4.96
N VAL A 94 -0.56 -19.60 4.86
CA VAL A 94 -1.07 -20.30 3.68
C VAL A 94 -2.29 -21.11 4.11
N ASN A 95 -3.44 -20.88 3.49
CA ASN A 95 -4.70 -21.53 3.85
C ASN A 95 -5.00 -21.48 5.36
N GLY A 96 -4.69 -20.34 6.01
CA GLY A 96 -4.90 -20.11 7.45
C GLY A 96 -3.81 -20.69 8.36
N VAL A 97 -2.82 -21.41 7.83
CA VAL A 97 -1.72 -22.00 8.61
C VAL A 97 -0.49 -21.08 8.57
N LEU A 98 0.02 -20.69 9.74
CA LEU A 98 1.24 -19.89 9.87
C LEU A 98 2.43 -20.66 9.27
N GLN A 99 3.19 -19.99 8.45
CA GLN A 99 4.41 -20.48 7.80
C GLN A 99 5.66 -19.86 8.41
N THR A 100 6.82 -20.37 8.02
CA THR A 100 8.09 -19.70 8.29
C THR A 100 8.11 -18.32 7.62
N THR A 101 8.70 -17.34 8.32
CA THR A 101 8.83 -15.99 7.80
C THR A 101 9.60 -16.00 6.46
N PRO A 102 9.05 -15.41 5.39
CA PRO A 102 9.73 -15.31 4.12
C PRO A 102 10.95 -14.39 4.20
N THR A 103 11.75 -14.33 3.14
CA THR A 103 12.87 -13.39 3.10
C THR A 103 12.34 -11.97 2.96
N VAL A 104 12.73 -11.10 3.89
CA VAL A 104 12.30 -9.69 3.94
C VAL A 104 13.53 -8.80 3.77
N THR A 105 13.48 -7.89 2.80
CA THR A 105 14.43 -6.79 2.64
C THR A 105 13.73 -5.50 2.99
N ALA A 106 14.09 -4.95 4.15
CA ALA A 106 13.60 -3.64 4.57
C ALA A 106 14.20 -2.55 3.67
N GLY A 107 13.41 -1.57 3.36
CA GLY A 107 13.90 -0.43 2.58
C GLY A 107 12.76 0.49 2.29
N PRO A 108 12.84 1.55 1.52
CA PRO A 108 11.91 1.86 0.45
C PRO A 108 12.47 1.40 -0.90
N PRO A 109 11.78 0.48 -1.65
CA PRO A 109 10.58 -0.26 -1.25
C PRO A 109 10.88 -1.45 -0.32
N LEU A 110 9.89 -1.87 0.48
CA LEU A 110 9.92 -3.13 1.22
C LEU A 110 9.74 -4.29 0.24
N SER A 111 10.61 -5.30 0.29
CA SER A 111 10.51 -6.50 -0.55
C SER A 111 10.34 -7.75 0.32
N ILE A 112 9.36 -8.59 -0.02
CA ILE A 112 9.05 -9.86 0.64
C ILE A 112 9.06 -10.95 -0.45
N THR A 113 10.01 -11.90 -0.38
CA THR A 113 10.23 -12.89 -1.43
C THR A 113 9.97 -14.32 -0.95
N GLY A 114 9.63 -15.21 -1.88
CA GLY A 114 9.38 -16.62 -1.58
C GLY A 114 7.94 -16.91 -1.16
N ILE A 115 6.98 -16.09 -1.58
CA ILE A 115 5.56 -16.32 -1.31
C ILE A 115 5.01 -17.39 -2.25
N ASN A 116 4.35 -18.39 -1.68
CA ASN A 116 3.72 -19.49 -2.41
C ASN A 116 2.22 -19.49 -2.14
N VAL A 117 1.42 -19.65 -3.22
CA VAL A 117 -0.04 -19.69 -3.16
C VAL A 117 -0.53 -20.99 -3.80
N PRO A 118 -1.06 -21.95 -3.03
CA PRO A 118 -1.53 -23.23 -3.56
C PRO A 118 -2.63 -23.05 -4.61
N ALA A 119 -2.81 -24.07 -5.45
CA ALA A 119 -3.94 -24.13 -6.36
C ALA A 119 -5.27 -24.11 -5.57
N GLY A 120 -6.20 -23.25 -5.98
CA GLY A 120 -7.48 -23.04 -5.29
C GLY A 120 -7.35 -22.54 -3.85
N GLY A 121 -6.16 -22.05 -3.44
CA GLY A 121 -5.85 -21.64 -2.08
C GLY A 121 -5.53 -20.13 -1.95
N ASN A 122 -5.11 -19.75 -0.76
CA ASN A 122 -4.75 -18.38 -0.46
C ASN A 122 -3.44 -18.25 0.32
N ALA A 123 -2.86 -17.05 0.24
CA ALA A 123 -1.78 -16.59 1.10
C ALA A 123 -2.19 -15.28 1.76
N ILE A 124 -1.84 -15.10 3.04
CA ILE A 124 -2.04 -13.87 3.79
C ILE A 124 -0.69 -13.44 4.35
N ILE A 125 -0.33 -12.19 4.12
CA ILE A 125 0.87 -11.56 4.65
C ILE A 125 0.42 -10.36 5.50
N ALA A 126 0.74 -10.37 6.79
CA ALA A 126 0.56 -9.24 7.69
C ALA A 126 1.92 -8.67 8.09
N TYR A 127 2.04 -7.35 8.14
CA TYR A 127 3.25 -6.65 8.58
C TYR A 127 2.91 -5.29 9.18
N GLU A 128 3.83 -4.77 9.97
CA GLU A 128 3.67 -3.49 10.66
C GLU A 128 4.60 -2.43 10.09
N THR A 129 4.07 -1.22 10.03
CA THR A 129 4.80 -0.01 9.68
C THR A 129 4.58 1.05 10.75
N GLN A 130 5.40 2.09 10.74
CA GLN A 130 5.25 3.26 11.59
C GLN A 130 5.34 4.51 10.72
N THR A 131 4.44 5.46 10.92
CA THR A 131 4.51 6.77 10.29
C THR A 131 5.75 7.53 10.76
N ASN A 132 6.37 8.29 9.86
CA ASN A 132 7.58 9.07 10.14
C ASN A 132 7.37 10.58 9.84
N ALA A 133 8.44 11.37 9.87
CA ALA A 133 8.40 12.82 9.65
C ALA A 133 7.89 13.23 8.25
N PHE A 134 7.82 12.31 7.29
CA PHE A 134 7.29 12.55 5.95
C PHE A 134 5.80 12.20 5.82
N ALA A 135 5.15 11.70 6.87
CA ALA A 135 3.72 11.47 6.86
C ALA A 135 2.97 12.80 6.79
N PRO A 136 2.03 12.99 5.83
CA PRO A 136 1.25 14.21 5.74
C PRO A 136 0.32 14.34 6.96
N LEU A 137 0.33 15.50 7.62
CA LEU A 137 -0.44 15.74 8.85
C LEU A 137 -1.51 16.84 8.70
N GLN A 138 -1.72 17.35 7.48
CA GLN A 138 -2.78 18.33 7.23
C GLN A 138 -4.14 17.64 7.27
N SER A 139 -5.17 18.39 7.63
CA SER A 139 -6.55 17.88 7.57
C SER A 139 -6.85 17.25 6.20
N GLU A 140 -7.53 16.12 6.20
CA GLU A 140 -7.90 15.33 5.00
C GLU A 140 -6.72 14.73 4.21
N SER A 141 -5.50 14.81 4.75
CA SER A 141 -4.37 14.10 4.15
C SER A 141 -4.49 12.59 4.35
N ALA A 142 -3.89 11.85 3.42
CA ALA A 142 -3.87 10.39 3.48
C ALA A 142 -2.54 9.82 2.96
N ILE A 143 -2.26 8.57 3.33
CA ILE A 143 -1.16 7.76 2.82
C ILE A 143 -1.77 6.64 1.99
N THR A 144 -1.48 6.62 0.68
CA THR A 144 -1.82 5.50 -0.20
C THR A 144 -0.60 4.59 -0.33
N ASN A 145 -0.72 3.38 0.19
CA ASN A 145 0.36 2.40 0.21
C ASN A 145 0.05 1.28 -0.81
N ILE A 146 0.95 1.11 -1.79
CA ILE A 146 0.78 0.22 -2.95
C ILE A 146 1.72 -0.96 -2.83
N VAL A 147 1.20 -2.16 -3.06
CA VAL A 147 1.99 -3.39 -3.19
C VAL A 147 1.84 -3.98 -4.59
N THR A 148 2.93 -4.46 -5.15
CA THR A 148 2.97 -5.18 -6.42
C THR A 148 3.47 -6.60 -6.17
N ALA A 149 2.78 -7.60 -6.73
CA ALA A 149 3.23 -8.99 -6.73
C ALA A 149 3.74 -9.37 -8.13
N GLU A 150 4.92 -9.97 -8.18
CA GLU A 150 5.60 -10.39 -9.39
C GLU A 150 6.21 -11.78 -9.23
N GLY A 151 6.60 -12.42 -10.34
CA GLY A 151 7.21 -13.75 -10.34
C GLY A 151 6.19 -14.87 -10.56
N GLY A 152 6.59 -16.13 -10.33
CA GLY A 152 5.70 -17.28 -10.50
C GLY A 152 5.13 -17.47 -11.90
N GLY A 153 5.61 -16.76 -12.92
CA GLY A 153 5.12 -16.82 -14.30
C GLY A 153 3.82 -16.03 -14.55
N ILE A 154 3.45 -15.14 -13.63
CA ILE A 154 2.27 -14.27 -13.76
C ILE A 154 2.60 -12.91 -14.38
N THR A 155 1.57 -12.26 -14.95
CA THR A 155 1.60 -10.81 -15.13
C THR A 155 1.53 -10.15 -13.75
N SER A 156 2.31 -9.09 -13.50
CA SER A 156 2.28 -8.37 -12.23
C SER A 156 0.86 -7.92 -11.86
N ILE A 157 0.51 -8.09 -10.60
CA ILE A 157 -0.75 -7.59 -10.03
C ILE A 157 -0.46 -6.61 -8.90
N THR A 158 -1.32 -5.60 -8.74
CA THR A 158 -1.18 -4.56 -7.72
C THR A 158 -2.40 -4.49 -6.83
N ALA A 159 -2.19 -4.07 -5.59
CA ALA A 159 -3.25 -3.68 -4.66
C ALA A 159 -2.79 -2.45 -3.86
N GLU A 160 -3.73 -1.64 -3.44
CA GLU A 160 -3.44 -0.43 -2.67
C GLU A 160 -4.41 -0.29 -1.50
N GLU A 161 -3.97 0.45 -0.50
CA GLU A 161 -4.76 0.83 0.66
C GLU A 161 -4.46 2.28 1.02
N THR A 162 -5.51 3.03 1.32
CA THR A 162 -5.42 4.44 1.70
C THR A 162 -5.88 4.61 3.14
N VAL A 163 -5.00 5.16 3.97
CA VAL A 163 -5.25 5.46 5.39
C VAL A 163 -5.22 6.96 5.58
N GLY A 164 -6.27 7.53 6.16
CA GLY A 164 -6.39 8.97 6.43
C GLY A 164 -5.63 9.40 7.69
N VAL A 165 -5.30 10.68 7.80
CA VAL A 165 -4.77 11.24 9.05
C VAL A 165 -5.90 11.37 10.08
N VAL A 166 -5.61 11.09 11.35
CA VAL A 166 -6.51 11.47 12.46
C VAL A 166 -6.67 12.98 12.45
N ALA A 167 -7.90 13.48 12.48
CA ALA A 167 -8.17 14.91 12.53
C ALA A 167 -7.43 15.54 13.71
N ALA A 168 -6.51 16.47 13.42
CA ALA A 168 -5.83 17.22 14.47
C ALA A 168 -6.85 18.08 15.23
N PRO A 169 -6.80 18.15 16.56
CA PRO A 169 -7.66 19.05 17.32
C PRO A 169 -7.46 20.49 16.86
N ILE A 170 -8.55 21.18 16.57
CA ILE A 170 -8.52 22.57 16.15
C ILE A 170 -8.44 23.42 17.42
N LEU A 171 -7.25 24.02 17.66
CA LEU A 171 -7.09 25.00 18.73
C LEU A 171 -7.45 26.38 18.22
N ALA A 172 -8.43 27.01 18.85
CA ALA A 172 -8.77 28.40 18.63
C ALA A 172 -8.43 29.23 19.87
N ILE A 173 -7.87 30.42 19.65
CA ILE A 173 -7.64 31.40 20.71
C ILE A 173 -8.37 32.69 20.36
N THR A 174 -9.15 33.19 21.31
CA THR A 174 -9.75 34.52 21.22
C THR A 174 -9.24 35.38 22.35
N LYS A 175 -9.09 36.69 22.10
CA LYS A 175 -8.69 37.67 23.08
C LYS A 175 -9.72 38.78 23.14
N SER A 176 -10.15 39.14 24.33
CA SER A 176 -11.00 40.31 24.59
C SER A 176 -10.39 41.22 25.65
N VAL A 177 -10.83 42.45 25.67
CA VAL A 177 -10.41 43.45 26.63
C VAL A 177 -11.63 44.20 27.21
N SER A 178 -11.60 44.48 28.49
CA SER A 178 -12.65 45.22 29.19
C SER A 178 -12.06 46.03 30.35
N PRO A 179 -12.61 47.22 30.62
CA PRO A 179 -13.62 47.97 29.90
C PRO A 179 -13.07 48.63 28.64
N VAL A 180 -13.94 48.89 27.66
CA VAL A 180 -13.64 49.72 26.48
C VAL A 180 -14.78 50.72 26.31
N PRO A 181 -14.52 52.03 26.43
CA PRO A 181 -13.26 52.70 26.74
C PRO A 181 -12.81 52.54 28.20
N VAL A 182 -11.53 52.78 28.47
CA VAL A 182 -10.94 52.83 29.80
C VAL A 182 -10.66 54.31 30.17
N THR A 183 -10.83 54.67 31.46
CA THR A 183 -10.47 55.96 31.96
C THR A 183 -8.96 56.10 32.14
N GLU A 184 -8.44 57.34 32.19
CA GLU A 184 -7.04 57.61 32.46
C GLU A 184 -6.63 56.97 33.81
N ASN A 185 -5.50 56.25 33.84
CA ASN A 185 -5.06 55.39 34.97
C ASN A 185 -6.02 54.25 35.36
N GLY A 186 -6.97 53.91 34.49
CA GLY A 186 -7.87 52.80 34.71
C GLY A 186 -7.22 51.42 34.44
N THR A 187 -7.81 50.36 35.00
CA THR A 187 -7.35 48.99 34.84
C THR A 187 -8.03 48.34 33.64
N LEU A 188 -7.25 47.67 32.78
CA LEU A 188 -7.74 46.83 31.70
C LEU A 188 -7.60 45.36 32.07
N THR A 189 -8.65 44.60 31.86
CA THR A 189 -8.64 43.12 31.96
C THR A 189 -8.64 42.52 30.58
N TYR A 190 -7.64 41.70 30.28
CA TYR A 190 -7.56 40.89 29.07
C TYR A 190 -8.01 39.47 29.37
N THR A 191 -8.96 38.97 28.61
CA THR A 191 -9.41 37.59 28.69
C THR A 191 -8.97 36.85 27.48
N PHE A 192 -8.30 35.71 27.66
CA PHE A 192 -7.92 34.76 26.62
C PHE A 192 -8.80 33.52 26.76
N GLN A 193 -9.51 33.17 25.73
CA GLN A 193 -10.27 31.92 25.65
C GLN A 193 -9.57 30.99 24.69
N ILE A 194 -9.23 29.79 25.15
CA ILE A 194 -8.65 28.72 24.36
C ILE A 194 -9.72 27.65 24.24
N GLN A 195 -10.05 27.30 23.01
CA GLN A 195 -11.00 26.25 22.68
C GLN A 195 -10.26 25.15 21.92
N ASN A 196 -10.54 23.90 22.32
CA ASN A 196 -10.11 22.67 21.64
C ASN A 196 -11.35 21.93 21.20
N SER A 197 -11.52 21.72 19.89
CA SER A 197 -12.69 21.06 19.29
C SER A 197 -12.28 19.93 18.37
#